data_f8fb5b02759d7aee1e7f7e4875a2ed31
#
_entry.id   f8fb5b02759d7aee1e7f7e4875a2ed31
#
_cell.length_a   1.000
_cell.length_b   1.000
_cell.length_c   1.000
_cell.angle_alpha   90.00
_cell.angle_beta   90.00
_cell.angle_gamma   90.00
#
_symmetry.space_group_name_H-M   'P 1'
#
loop_
_entity.id
_entity.type
_entity.pdbx_description
1 polymer ?
#
loop_
_entity_poly.entity_id
_entity_poly.type
_entity_poly.pdbx_seq_one_letter_code
_entity_poly.pdbx_strand_id
1 'polypeptide(L)'
;MDYAIEDLFVSFIKKSPKTCIVAEKDNTVAGFIIGCIKEWGFGVERSGWIEMIEVDPKLMGKGIGKTLGEALVRYFRDEGIKEAYTTVQWDSGDLISFFKSIGFDKSSFINLEYKSD
;
A
#
# COMPACT_ATOMS: atom_id res chain seq x y z
N MET A 1 5.23 -9.36 -17.95
CA MET A 1 5.86 -10.58 -17.46
C MET A 1 6.34 -10.37 -16.04
N ASP A 2 5.84 -11.17 -15.15
CA ASP A 2 6.24 -11.05 -13.75
C ASP A 2 7.53 -11.80 -13.55
N TYR A 3 8.58 -11.08 -13.24
CA TYR A 3 9.83 -11.70 -12.86
C TYR A 3 9.76 -12.00 -11.37
N ALA A 4 9.60 -13.27 -11.06
CA ALA A 4 9.72 -13.68 -9.67
C ALA A 4 11.15 -13.37 -9.24
N ILE A 5 11.28 -12.62 -8.15
CA ILE A 5 12.58 -12.37 -7.56
C ILE A 5 12.89 -13.58 -6.70
N GLU A 6 13.96 -14.28 -7.04
CA GLU A 6 14.39 -15.43 -6.26
C GLU A 6 14.70 -14.98 -4.83
N ASP A 7 14.34 -15.82 -3.88
CA ASP A 7 14.58 -15.59 -2.45
C ASP A 7 13.90 -14.34 -1.89
N LEU A 8 12.78 -13.94 -2.50
CA LEU A 8 11.97 -12.86 -1.95
C LEU A 8 10.97 -13.43 -0.94
N PHE A 9 11.05 -12.95 0.28
CA PHE A 9 10.12 -13.33 1.34
C PHE A 9 9.30 -12.11 1.74
N VAL A 10 7.99 -12.30 1.84
CA VAL A 10 7.07 -11.26 2.28
C VAL A 10 6.46 -11.70 3.59
N SER A 11 6.60 -10.89 4.61
CA SER A 11 6.10 -11.23 5.94
C SER A 11 5.43 -10.04 6.60
N PHE A 12 4.45 -10.37 7.47
CA PHE A 12 3.79 -9.36 8.29
C PHE A 12 4.61 -9.15 9.56
N ILE A 13 5.06 -7.91 9.77
CA ILE A 13 5.71 -7.53 11.01
C ILE A 13 4.65 -7.15 12.05
N LYS A 14 3.59 -6.50 11.61
CA LYS A 14 2.51 -6.07 12.49
C LYS A 14 1.19 -6.15 11.75
N LYS A 15 0.15 -6.55 12.46
CA LYS A 15 -1.22 -6.58 11.95
C LYS A 15 -2.08 -5.67 12.80
N SER A 16 -3.11 -5.13 12.23
CA SER A 16 -4.15 -4.27 12.77
C SER A 16 -3.87 -3.61 14.14
N PRO A 17 -4.23 -2.34 14.33
CA PRO A 17 -4.84 -1.44 13.34
C PRO A 17 -3.87 -0.93 12.29
N LYS A 18 -2.58 -0.86 12.63
CA LYS A 18 -1.54 -0.57 11.64
C LYS A 18 -0.89 -1.85 11.20
N THR A 19 -0.77 -2.02 9.89
CA THR A 19 -0.21 -3.22 9.30
C THR A 19 1.08 -2.87 8.59
N CYS A 20 2.13 -3.60 8.90
CA CYS A 20 3.40 -3.45 8.20
C CYS A 20 3.78 -4.77 7.56
N ILE A 21 4.00 -4.73 6.25
CA ILE A 21 4.44 -5.87 5.47
C ILE A 21 5.81 -5.54 4.91
N VAL A 22 6.74 -6.46 5.09
CA VAL A 22 8.13 -6.29 4.65
C VAL A 22 8.46 -7.33 3.62
N ALA A 23 9.15 -6.90 2.58
CA ALA A 23 9.75 -7.80 1.60
C ALA A 23 11.25 -7.88 1.85
N GLU A 24 11.76 -9.08 2.00
CA GLU A 24 13.19 -9.32 2.21
C GLU A 24 13.77 -10.15 1.07
N LYS A 25 14.97 -9.81 0.69
CA LYS A 25 15.74 -10.56 -0.29
C LYS A 25 17.13 -10.76 0.26
N ASP A 26 17.59 -12.01 0.34
CA ASP A 26 18.92 -12.36 0.87
C ASP A 26 19.16 -11.75 2.27
N ASN A 27 18.15 -11.88 3.14
CA ASN A 27 18.17 -11.35 4.51
C ASN A 27 18.31 -9.82 4.60
N THR A 28 18.02 -9.12 3.52
CA THR A 28 18.06 -7.67 3.47
C THR A 28 16.68 -7.15 3.11
N VAL A 29 16.24 -6.08 3.76
CA VAL A 29 14.95 -5.47 3.46
C VAL A 29 15.00 -4.88 2.06
N ALA A 30 14.12 -5.40 1.18
CA ALA A 30 13.98 -4.92 -0.19
C ALA A 30 12.92 -3.84 -0.30
N GLY A 31 11.96 -3.82 0.62
CA GLY A 31 10.90 -2.83 0.63
C GLY A 31 9.91 -3.11 1.74
N PHE A 32 9.00 -2.17 1.96
CA PHE A 32 7.94 -2.34 2.93
C PHE A 32 6.73 -1.51 2.55
N ILE A 33 5.58 -1.88 3.11
CA ILE A 33 4.35 -1.13 2.97
C ILE A 33 3.67 -1.03 4.33
N ILE A 34 3.15 0.15 4.63
CA ILE A 34 2.42 0.40 5.87
C ILE A 34 1.01 0.82 5.51
N GLY A 35 0.06 0.16 6.14
CA GLY A 35 -1.33 0.51 6.01
C GLY A 35 -2.00 0.55 7.36
N CYS A 36 -3.24 1.02 7.38
CA CYS A 36 -4.04 0.99 8.58
C CYS A 36 -5.50 0.78 8.23
N ILE A 37 -6.25 0.30 9.22
CA ILE A 37 -7.69 0.14 9.12
C ILE A 37 -8.30 1.30 9.89
N LYS A 38 -9.16 2.06 9.24
CA LYS A 38 -9.83 3.20 9.85
C LYS A 38 -11.33 2.96 9.91
N GLU A 39 -11.91 3.34 11.02
CA GLU A 39 -13.35 3.40 11.16
C GLU A 39 -13.75 4.86 11.01
N TRP A 40 -14.64 5.11 10.07
CA TRP A 40 -15.25 6.42 9.96
C TRP A 40 -16.49 6.40 10.85
N GLY A 41 -16.64 7.32 11.75
CA GLY A 41 -17.82 7.39 12.61
C GLY A 41 -19.13 7.43 11.81
N PHE A 42 -20.25 7.53 12.49
CA PHE A 42 -21.58 7.64 11.87
C PHE A 42 -22.02 6.41 11.09
N GLY A 43 -21.59 5.22 11.53
CA GLY A 43 -22.01 3.98 10.87
C GLY A 43 -21.34 3.70 9.54
N VAL A 44 -20.31 4.45 9.19
CA VAL A 44 -19.56 4.20 7.97
C VAL A 44 -18.66 2.97 8.17
N GLU A 45 -18.61 2.13 7.15
CA GLU A 45 -17.82 0.89 7.20
C GLU A 45 -16.33 1.21 7.37
N ARG A 46 -15.62 0.24 7.96
CA ARG A 46 -14.17 0.31 8.06
C ARG A 46 -13.56 0.36 6.67
N SER A 47 -12.48 1.10 6.54
CA SER A 47 -11.74 1.21 5.29
C SER A 47 -10.26 0.96 5.54
N GLY A 48 -9.58 0.49 4.50
CA GLY A 48 -8.14 0.31 4.53
C GLY A 48 -7.45 1.53 3.94
N TRP A 49 -6.30 1.89 4.50
CA TRP A 49 -5.51 3.03 4.02
C TRP A 49 -4.07 2.62 3.88
N ILE A 50 -3.50 2.93 2.74
CA ILE A 50 -2.06 2.77 2.52
C ILE A 50 -1.40 4.09 2.90
N GLU A 51 -0.53 4.04 3.91
CA GLU A 51 0.14 5.23 4.42
C GLU A 51 1.51 5.44 3.78
N MET A 52 2.22 4.36 3.49
CA MET A 52 3.57 4.46 2.97
C MET A 52 3.94 3.18 2.24
N ILE A 53 4.68 3.33 1.16
CA ILE A 53 5.31 2.21 0.48
C ILE A 53 6.70 2.67 0.03
N GLU A 54 7.69 1.83 0.29
CA GLU A 54 9.05 2.09 -0.16
C GLU A 54 9.70 0.81 -0.67
N VAL A 55 10.49 0.96 -1.73
CA VAL A 55 11.25 -0.12 -2.32
C VAL A 55 12.68 0.38 -2.53
N ASP A 56 13.64 -0.48 -2.22
CA ASP A 56 15.06 -0.17 -2.46
C ASP A 56 15.23 0.26 -3.93
N PRO A 57 15.78 1.45 -4.19
CA PRO A 57 15.95 1.93 -5.57
C PRO A 57 16.72 0.96 -6.47
N LYS A 58 17.62 0.19 -5.91
CA LYS A 58 18.39 -0.81 -6.69
C LYS A 58 17.53 -1.97 -7.17
N LEU A 59 16.37 -2.15 -6.54
CA LEU A 59 15.48 -3.26 -6.83
C LEU A 59 14.17 -2.80 -7.48
N MET A 60 14.07 -1.54 -7.83
CA MET A 60 12.88 -1.02 -8.51
C MET A 60 12.71 -1.65 -9.89
N GLY A 61 11.45 -1.73 -10.33
CA GLY A 61 11.12 -2.33 -11.61
C GLY A 61 11.06 -3.84 -11.62
N LYS A 62 11.19 -4.47 -10.44
CA LYS A 62 11.17 -5.94 -10.32
C LYS A 62 9.89 -6.48 -9.71
N GLY A 63 8.88 -5.64 -9.49
CA GLY A 63 7.59 -6.08 -8.99
C GLY A 63 7.47 -6.16 -7.48
N ILE A 64 8.46 -5.68 -6.73
CA ILE A 64 8.41 -5.73 -5.26
C ILE A 64 7.28 -4.85 -4.74
N GLY A 65 7.16 -3.62 -5.25
CA GLY A 65 6.09 -2.71 -4.85
C GLY A 65 4.71 -3.30 -5.14
N LYS A 66 4.57 -3.90 -6.31
CA LYS A 66 3.31 -4.55 -6.70
C LYS A 66 2.98 -5.71 -5.76
N THR A 67 3.96 -6.52 -5.41
CA THR A 67 3.78 -7.65 -4.48
C THR A 67 3.34 -7.14 -3.12
N LEU A 68 3.99 -6.09 -2.61
CA LEU A 68 3.62 -5.49 -1.33
C LEU A 68 2.21 -4.91 -1.36
N GLY A 69 1.88 -4.16 -2.40
CA GLY A 69 0.55 -3.54 -2.55
C GLY A 69 -0.54 -4.59 -2.62
N GLU A 70 -0.33 -5.63 -3.40
CA GLU A 70 -1.30 -6.72 -3.52
C GLU A 70 -1.46 -7.48 -2.21
N ALA A 71 -0.37 -7.69 -1.47
CA ALA A 71 -0.42 -8.35 -0.18
C ALA A 71 -1.24 -7.56 0.83
N LEU A 72 -1.06 -6.24 0.87
CA LEU A 72 -1.81 -5.39 1.79
C LEU A 72 -3.30 -5.35 1.42
N VAL A 73 -3.61 -5.20 0.14
CA VAL A 73 -5.01 -5.20 -0.32
C VAL A 73 -5.68 -6.53 0.00
N ARG A 74 -4.96 -7.64 -0.18
CA ARG A 74 -5.48 -8.96 0.17
C ARG A 74 -5.74 -9.07 1.68
N TYR A 75 -4.83 -8.53 2.49
CA TYR A 75 -5.02 -8.50 3.94
C TYR A 75 -6.29 -7.73 4.30
N PHE A 76 -6.50 -6.55 3.70
CA PHE A 76 -7.73 -5.79 3.94
C PHE A 76 -8.96 -6.59 3.57
N ARG A 77 -8.94 -7.26 2.43
CA ARG A 77 -10.05 -8.08 1.99
C ARG A 77 -10.34 -9.23 2.97
N ASP A 78 -9.29 -9.87 3.46
CA ASP A 78 -9.44 -10.97 4.42
C ASP A 78 -10.01 -10.49 5.73
N GLU A 79 -9.81 -9.21 6.06
CA GLU A 79 -10.39 -8.59 7.25
C GLU A 79 -11.80 -8.05 7.02
N GLY A 80 -12.38 -8.34 5.87
CA GLY A 80 -13.72 -7.90 5.52
C GLY A 80 -13.83 -6.47 5.03
N ILE A 81 -12.70 -5.85 4.70
CA ILE A 81 -12.66 -4.47 4.24
C ILE A 81 -12.82 -4.46 2.72
N LYS A 82 -13.82 -3.73 2.25
CA LYS A 82 -14.16 -3.69 0.82
C LYS A 82 -13.47 -2.58 0.07
N GLU A 83 -13.05 -1.53 0.77
CA GLU A 83 -12.52 -0.34 0.13
C GLU A 83 -11.18 0.03 0.75
N ALA A 84 -10.21 0.29 -0.11
CA ALA A 84 -8.88 0.72 0.30
C ALA A 84 -8.56 2.03 -0.42
N TYR A 85 -7.89 2.91 0.29
CA TYR A 85 -7.56 4.25 -0.20
C TYR A 85 -6.08 4.55 0.01
N THR A 86 -5.58 5.46 -0.79
CA THR A 86 -4.27 6.06 -0.55
C THR A 86 -4.31 7.49 -1.04
N THR A 87 -3.40 8.30 -0.54
CA THR A 87 -3.26 9.69 -0.98
C THR A 87 -1.92 9.84 -1.66
N VAL A 88 -1.94 10.38 -2.87
CA VAL A 88 -0.73 10.67 -3.62
C VAL A 88 -0.82 12.11 -4.11
N GLN A 89 0.35 12.75 -4.26
CA GLN A 89 0.37 14.05 -4.89
C GLN A 89 -0.07 13.90 -6.34
N TRP A 90 -0.97 14.75 -6.78
CA TRP A 90 -1.57 14.59 -8.10
C TRP A 90 -0.60 14.81 -9.26
N ASP A 91 0.55 15.42 -8.98
CA ASP A 91 1.63 15.57 -9.96
C ASP A 91 2.67 14.43 -9.88
N SER A 92 2.46 13.45 -9.03
CA SER A 92 3.33 12.26 -8.92
C SER A 92 2.85 11.18 -9.86
N GLY A 93 3.12 11.36 -11.16
CA GLY A 93 2.65 10.45 -12.20
C GLY A 93 3.07 9.00 -12.00
N ASP A 94 4.30 8.79 -11.50
CA ASP A 94 4.81 7.43 -11.27
C ASP A 94 4.01 6.70 -10.19
N LEU A 95 3.69 7.38 -9.09
CA LEU A 95 2.88 6.78 -8.03
C LEU A 95 1.45 6.53 -8.48
N ILE A 96 0.87 7.48 -9.22
CA ILE A 96 -0.49 7.31 -9.75
C ILE A 96 -0.53 6.11 -10.68
N SER A 97 0.44 5.99 -11.59
CA SER A 97 0.51 4.86 -12.51
C SER A 97 0.70 3.56 -11.77
N PHE A 98 1.54 3.56 -10.72
CA PHE A 98 1.75 2.38 -9.90
C PHE A 98 0.46 1.91 -9.25
N PHE A 99 -0.27 2.81 -8.58
CA PHE A 99 -1.49 2.42 -7.91
C PHE A 99 -2.58 1.99 -8.90
N LYS A 100 -2.65 2.61 -10.06
CA LYS A 100 -3.56 2.15 -11.11
C LYS A 100 -3.22 0.73 -11.56
N SER A 101 -1.95 0.40 -11.63
CA SER A 101 -1.52 -0.93 -12.07
C SER A 101 -1.95 -2.04 -11.12
N ILE A 102 -2.21 -1.74 -9.87
CA ILE A 102 -2.69 -2.72 -8.89
C ILE A 102 -4.18 -2.58 -8.58
N GLY A 103 -4.89 -1.81 -9.39
CA GLY A 103 -6.35 -1.76 -9.31
C GLY A 103 -6.95 -0.53 -8.66
N PHE A 104 -6.14 0.42 -8.25
CA PHE A 104 -6.66 1.67 -7.69
C PHE A 104 -7.09 2.62 -8.80
N ASP A 105 -8.08 3.41 -8.50
CA ASP A 105 -8.56 4.44 -9.41
C ASP A 105 -9.01 5.63 -8.59
N LYS A 106 -9.38 6.70 -9.25
CA LYS A 106 -9.84 7.93 -8.61
C LYS A 106 -11.03 7.65 -7.71
N SER A 107 -10.94 8.07 -6.46
CA SER A 107 -12.06 7.91 -5.52
C SER A 107 -13.07 9.04 -5.66
N SER A 108 -14.19 8.90 -4.95
CA SER A 108 -15.21 9.95 -4.87
C SER A 108 -14.89 11.00 -3.81
N PHE A 109 -13.77 10.86 -3.11
CA PHE A 109 -13.36 11.77 -2.05
C PHE A 109 -12.23 12.65 -2.52
N ILE A 110 -12.13 13.84 -1.96
CA ILE A 110 -11.01 14.74 -2.17
C ILE A 110 -10.41 15.13 -0.82
N ASN A 111 -9.12 15.43 -0.81
CA ASN A 111 -8.48 16.00 0.37
C ASN A 111 -8.72 17.48 0.41
N LEU A 112 -9.02 18.00 1.61
CA LEU A 112 -9.05 19.43 1.86
C LEU A 112 -7.92 19.75 2.81
N GLU A 113 -7.22 20.85 2.54
CA GLU A 113 -6.05 21.23 3.31
C GLU A 113 -6.25 22.61 3.93
N TYR A 114 -5.93 22.72 5.20
CA TYR A 114 -5.82 24.00 5.87
C TYR A 114 -4.34 24.22 6.23
N LYS A 115 -3.83 25.37 5.86
CA LYS A 115 -2.46 25.74 6.22
C LYS A 115 -2.49 26.81 7.27
N SER A 116 -1.76 26.57 8.35
CA SER A 116 -1.60 27.51 9.43
C SER A 116 -0.38 28.40 9.14
N ASP A 117 -0.46 29.66 9.51
CA ASP A 117 0.67 30.58 9.36
C ASP A 117 1.79 30.25 10.36
#